data_de6333538ab787cbdd7b6a064332cdba
#
_entry.id   de6333538ab787cbdd7b6a064332cdba
#
_cell.length_a   1.000
_cell.length_b   1.000
_cell.length_c   1.000
_cell.angle_alpha   90.00
_cell.angle_beta   90.00
_cell.angle_gamma   90.00
#
_symmetry.space_group_name_H-M   'P 1'
#
loop_
_entity.id
_entity.type
_entity.pdbx_description
1 polymer ?
#
loop_
_entity_poly.entity_id
_entity_poly.type
_entity_poly.pdbx_seq_one_letter_code
_entity_poly.pdbx_strand_id
1 'polypeptide(L)'
;MKSWNRNRCRQYDLFSAITIGTALLVIFFIGSAISAVIISGIPCFAETIRSEDVLFAFRLSVTTASISTVIVMALALPTAYALTRTDMPFKRLSGLMIELTLSLPYILLGLSLLIIFSSPAGKWLKEHGFKVVFSPAGIVMAHILVNLPYAVRLIRTAFEASDRRLEFIAQTLGASPWKCFLTILLPLCRGSLTSAFILTWSRALGEFGATLMLVGVTRFKTETLPGSIYLSISTGNNPTAMATAMLMLMISGCTLALAQVLGKSPYGRERQVGH
;
A
#
# COMPACT_ATOMS: atom_id res chain seq x y z
N MET A 1 -17.80 0.41 52.97
CA MET A 1 -17.10 1.16 51.90
C MET A 1 -15.76 0.55 51.43
N LYS A 2 -15.03 -0.22 52.21
CA LYS A 2 -13.72 -0.83 51.79
C LYS A 2 -13.82 -2.06 50.86
N SER A 3 -14.93 -2.78 50.84
CA SER A 3 -15.13 -3.97 50.00
C SER A 3 -15.43 -3.63 48.52
N TRP A 4 -16.07 -2.49 48.27
CA TRP A 4 -16.48 -2.07 46.93
C TRP A 4 -15.28 -1.60 46.07
N ASN A 5 -14.27 -1.06 46.70
CA ASN A 5 -13.04 -0.62 46.01
C ASN A 5 -12.12 -1.79 45.61
N ARG A 6 -12.11 -2.88 46.40
CA ARG A 6 -11.31 -4.06 46.16
C ARG A 6 -11.77 -4.87 44.91
N ASN A 7 -13.08 -4.92 44.70
CA ASN A 7 -13.67 -5.64 43.56
C ASN A 7 -13.47 -4.87 42.25
N ARG A 8 -13.49 -3.55 42.25
CA ARG A 8 -13.15 -2.73 41.06
C ARG A 8 -11.70 -2.89 40.68
N CYS A 9 -10.74 -2.78 41.58
CA CYS A 9 -9.32 -3.01 41.28
C CYS A 9 -9.09 -4.40 40.71
N ARG A 10 -9.68 -5.43 41.30
CA ARG A 10 -9.54 -6.83 40.82
C ARG A 10 -10.17 -7.05 39.45
N GLN A 11 -11.25 -6.34 39.12
CA GLN A 11 -11.92 -6.43 37.81
C GLN A 11 -11.11 -5.72 36.72
N TYR A 12 -10.46 -4.58 37.03
CA TYR A 12 -9.50 -3.92 36.14
C TYR A 12 -8.25 -4.78 35.91
N ASP A 13 -7.73 -5.42 36.96
CA ASP A 13 -6.58 -6.31 36.84
C ASP A 13 -6.86 -7.52 35.95
N LEU A 14 -8.05 -8.14 36.11
CA LEU A 14 -8.44 -9.29 35.29
C LEU A 14 -8.66 -8.89 33.82
N PHE A 15 -9.33 -7.77 33.56
CA PHE A 15 -9.55 -7.25 32.20
C PHE A 15 -8.20 -6.90 31.56
N SER A 16 -7.32 -6.23 32.26
CA SER A 16 -5.97 -5.90 31.80
C SER A 16 -5.15 -7.17 31.50
N ALA A 17 -5.22 -8.17 32.37
CA ALA A 17 -4.52 -9.43 32.16
C ALA A 17 -5.02 -10.19 30.91
N ILE A 18 -6.35 -10.22 30.68
CA ILE A 18 -6.94 -10.85 29.50
C ILE A 18 -6.54 -10.09 28.23
N THR A 19 -6.63 -8.76 28.24
CA THR A 19 -6.26 -7.95 27.07
C THR A 19 -4.78 -8.03 26.73
N ILE A 20 -3.89 -8.04 27.72
CA ILE A 20 -2.46 -8.25 27.52
C ILE A 20 -2.19 -9.67 27.02
N GLY A 21 -2.83 -10.69 27.62
CA GLY A 21 -2.69 -12.08 27.17
C GLY A 21 -3.11 -12.28 25.72
N THR A 22 -4.25 -11.72 25.31
CA THR A 22 -4.70 -11.77 23.91
C THR A 22 -3.74 -11.03 22.97
N ALA A 23 -3.24 -9.85 23.37
CA ALA A 23 -2.26 -9.11 22.58
C ALA A 23 -0.96 -9.89 22.40
N LEU A 24 -0.42 -10.49 23.47
CA LEU A 24 0.76 -11.33 23.41
C LEU A 24 0.57 -12.58 22.52
N LEU A 25 -0.60 -13.22 22.60
CA LEU A 25 -0.94 -14.36 21.74
C LEU A 25 -0.94 -13.96 20.26
N VAL A 26 -1.56 -12.85 19.91
CA VAL A 26 -1.60 -12.33 18.54
C VAL A 26 -0.18 -11.99 18.05
N ILE A 27 0.61 -11.29 18.87
CA ILE A 27 1.99 -10.94 18.54
C ILE A 27 2.84 -12.21 18.34
N PHE A 28 2.69 -13.20 19.22
CA PHE A 28 3.39 -14.49 19.12
C PHE A 28 3.00 -15.23 17.85
N PHE A 29 1.71 -15.27 17.49
CA PHE A 29 1.22 -15.92 16.27
C PHE A 29 1.82 -15.27 15.01
N ILE A 30 1.77 -13.94 14.92
CA ILE A 30 2.36 -13.20 13.79
C ILE A 30 3.87 -13.38 13.77
N GLY A 31 4.53 -13.26 14.93
CA GLY A 31 5.98 -13.43 15.06
C GLY A 31 6.45 -14.81 14.66
N SER A 32 5.69 -15.86 15.01
CA SER A 32 6.03 -17.24 14.62
C SER A 32 5.99 -17.46 13.11
N ALA A 33 4.99 -16.88 12.41
CA ALA A 33 4.90 -16.95 10.96
C ALA A 33 6.08 -16.23 10.27
N ILE A 34 6.42 -15.03 10.74
CA ILE A 34 7.58 -14.28 10.23
C ILE A 34 8.88 -15.03 10.49
N SER A 35 9.06 -15.58 11.70
CA SER A 35 10.24 -16.33 12.09
C SER A 35 10.40 -17.60 11.25
N ALA A 36 9.32 -18.29 10.91
CA ALA A 36 9.36 -19.47 10.06
C ALA A 36 9.93 -19.16 8.67
N VAL A 37 9.50 -18.03 8.05
CA VAL A 37 10.04 -17.58 6.75
C VAL A 37 11.52 -17.25 6.86
N ILE A 38 11.94 -16.52 7.91
CA ILE A 38 13.34 -16.14 8.12
C ILE A 38 14.21 -17.39 8.31
N ILE A 39 13.84 -18.28 9.24
CA ILE A 39 14.62 -19.49 9.54
C ILE A 39 14.76 -20.39 8.31
N SER A 40 13.67 -20.55 7.55
CA SER A 40 13.68 -21.39 6.34
C SER A 40 14.41 -20.72 5.16
N GLY A 41 14.51 -19.39 5.13
CA GLY A 41 15.17 -18.63 4.07
C GLY A 41 16.69 -18.49 4.24
N ILE A 42 17.21 -18.46 5.48
CA ILE A 42 18.64 -18.22 5.78
C ILE A 42 19.58 -19.16 5.01
N PRO A 43 19.36 -20.50 4.94
CA PRO A 43 20.34 -21.42 4.36
C PRO A 43 20.69 -21.12 2.89
N CYS A 44 19.71 -20.69 2.09
CA CYS A 44 19.89 -20.44 0.65
C CYS A 44 19.92 -18.95 0.29
N PHE A 45 19.87 -18.05 1.28
CA PHE A 45 19.71 -16.60 1.04
C PHE A 45 20.84 -16.00 0.21
N ALA A 46 22.09 -16.30 0.57
CA ALA A 46 23.28 -15.74 -0.11
C ALA A 46 23.40 -16.18 -1.58
N GLU A 47 23.00 -17.40 -1.89
CA GLU A 47 22.98 -17.94 -3.24
C GLU A 47 21.81 -17.35 -4.04
N THR A 48 20.62 -17.34 -3.44
CA THR A 48 19.39 -16.84 -4.07
C THR A 48 19.46 -15.36 -4.45
N ILE A 49 20.03 -14.51 -3.61
CA ILE A 49 20.20 -13.08 -3.90
C ILE A 49 21.10 -12.83 -5.13
N ARG A 50 22.04 -13.74 -5.39
CA ARG A 50 23.00 -13.62 -6.52
C ARG A 50 22.46 -14.25 -7.80
N SER A 51 21.37 -15.00 -7.73
CA SER A 51 20.78 -15.61 -8.92
C SER A 51 20.23 -14.56 -9.88
N GLU A 52 20.44 -14.77 -11.18
CA GLU A 52 19.99 -13.83 -12.22
C GLU A 52 18.45 -13.67 -12.21
N ASP A 53 17.73 -14.74 -11.96
CA ASP A 53 16.26 -14.76 -11.89
C ASP A 53 15.76 -13.81 -10.80
N VAL A 54 16.29 -13.91 -9.57
CA VAL A 54 15.87 -13.09 -8.44
C VAL A 54 16.30 -11.64 -8.59
N LEU A 55 17.50 -11.39 -9.16
CA LEU A 55 17.93 -10.03 -9.48
C LEU A 55 17.06 -9.37 -10.54
N PHE A 56 16.64 -10.12 -11.56
CA PHE A 56 15.69 -9.65 -12.55
C PHE A 56 14.35 -9.32 -11.91
N ALA A 57 13.81 -10.27 -11.12
CA ALA A 57 12.53 -10.10 -10.42
C ALA A 57 12.55 -8.89 -9.46
N PHE A 58 13.66 -8.69 -8.74
CA PHE A 58 13.86 -7.52 -7.88
C PHE A 58 13.82 -6.21 -8.66
N ARG A 59 14.61 -6.10 -9.74
CA ARG A 59 14.65 -4.89 -10.58
C ARG A 59 13.30 -4.60 -11.19
N LEU A 60 12.62 -5.62 -11.72
CA LEU A 60 11.29 -5.46 -12.30
C LEU A 60 10.28 -5.01 -11.26
N SER A 61 10.26 -5.62 -10.07
CA SER A 61 9.34 -5.25 -8.98
C SER A 61 9.56 -3.82 -8.52
N VAL A 62 10.81 -3.41 -8.28
CA VAL A 62 11.14 -2.05 -7.83
C VAL A 62 10.78 -1.01 -8.88
N THR A 63 11.10 -1.26 -10.15
CA THR A 63 10.79 -0.32 -11.24
C THR A 63 9.29 -0.17 -11.46
N THR A 64 8.55 -1.29 -11.56
CA THR A 64 7.09 -1.24 -11.76
C THR A 64 6.35 -0.66 -10.56
N ALA A 65 6.76 -0.99 -9.32
CA ALA A 65 6.20 -0.39 -8.11
C ALA A 65 6.48 1.12 -8.04
N SER A 66 7.67 1.57 -8.43
CA SER A 66 8.02 2.99 -8.42
C SER A 66 7.24 3.78 -9.47
N ILE A 67 7.17 3.30 -10.70
CA ILE A 67 6.42 3.93 -11.78
C ILE A 67 4.94 4.01 -11.42
N SER A 68 4.35 2.88 -11.00
CA SER A 68 2.93 2.83 -10.65
C SER A 68 2.60 3.73 -9.47
N THR A 69 3.46 3.79 -8.43
CA THR A 69 3.22 4.63 -7.26
C THR A 69 3.24 6.11 -7.62
N VAL A 70 4.17 6.56 -8.45
CA VAL A 70 4.21 7.95 -8.92
C VAL A 70 2.91 8.30 -9.67
N ILE A 71 2.47 7.44 -10.58
CA ILE A 71 1.21 7.63 -11.31
C ILE A 71 0.01 7.63 -10.36
N VAL A 72 -0.05 6.66 -9.44
CA VAL A 72 -1.11 6.55 -8.44
C VAL A 72 -1.18 7.81 -7.58
N MET A 73 -0.05 8.32 -7.09
CA MET A 73 -0.03 9.54 -6.27
C MET A 73 -0.46 10.77 -7.08
N ALA A 74 -0.01 10.88 -8.34
CA ALA A 74 -0.41 11.97 -9.22
C ALA A 74 -1.93 12.00 -9.48
N LEU A 75 -2.59 10.84 -9.54
CA LEU A 75 -4.03 10.71 -9.70
C LEU A 75 -4.79 10.81 -8.37
N ALA A 76 -4.23 10.25 -7.30
CA ALA A 76 -4.89 10.19 -6.00
C ALA A 76 -4.97 11.56 -5.31
N LEU A 77 -3.95 12.42 -5.46
CA LEU A 77 -3.93 13.76 -4.87
C LEU A 77 -5.11 14.64 -5.34
N PRO A 78 -5.34 14.87 -6.65
CA PRO A 78 -6.47 15.65 -7.10
C PRO A 78 -7.81 14.96 -6.81
N THR A 79 -7.88 13.62 -6.88
CA THR A 79 -9.10 12.88 -6.56
C THR A 79 -9.48 13.05 -5.08
N ALA A 80 -8.53 12.90 -4.16
CA ALA A 80 -8.76 13.11 -2.74
C ALA A 80 -9.14 14.58 -2.43
N TYR A 81 -8.53 15.54 -3.10
CA TYR A 81 -8.89 16.96 -2.99
C TYR A 81 -10.34 17.20 -3.44
N ALA A 82 -10.71 16.67 -4.61
CA ALA A 82 -12.08 16.79 -5.12
C ALA A 82 -13.11 16.18 -4.14
N LEU A 83 -12.81 15.01 -3.59
CA LEU A 83 -13.68 14.35 -2.62
C LEU A 83 -13.77 15.05 -1.26
N THR A 84 -12.78 15.88 -0.88
CA THR A 84 -12.78 16.53 0.46
C THR A 84 -13.12 18.00 0.41
N ARG A 85 -12.70 18.72 -0.62
CA ARG A 85 -12.72 20.18 -0.66
C ARG A 85 -13.66 20.79 -1.70
N THR A 86 -14.24 19.98 -2.60
CA THR A 86 -15.15 20.48 -3.64
C THR A 86 -16.55 19.88 -3.50
N ASP A 87 -17.53 20.54 -4.11
CA ASP A 87 -18.91 20.06 -4.23
C ASP A 87 -19.07 19.19 -5.48
N MET A 88 -18.22 18.15 -5.57
CA MET A 88 -18.22 17.23 -6.69
C MET A 88 -19.59 16.52 -6.82
N PRO A 89 -20.20 16.48 -8.03
CA PRO A 89 -21.41 15.70 -8.25
C PRO A 89 -21.13 14.21 -8.03
N PHE A 90 -22.12 13.47 -7.55
CA PHE A 90 -22.02 12.04 -7.27
C PHE A 90 -20.92 11.65 -6.26
N LYS A 91 -20.50 12.57 -5.39
CA LYS A 91 -19.46 12.35 -4.38
C LYS A 91 -19.65 11.06 -3.56
N ARG A 92 -20.90 10.76 -3.18
CA ARG A 92 -21.24 9.52 -2.45
C ARG A 92 -20.97 8.28 -3.28
N LEU A 93 -21.38 8.30 -4.56
CA LEU A 93 -21.18 7.19 -5.49
C LEU A 93 -19.69 6.95 -5.76
N SER A 94 -18.92 8.02 -5.97
CA SER A 94 -17.46 7.93 -6.14
C SER A 94 -16.78 7.35 -4.91
N GLY A 95 -17.19 7.73 -3.71
CA GLY A 95 -16.73 7.14 -2.46
C GLY A 95 -17.04 5.65 -2.37
N LEU A 96 -18.27 5.25 -2.71
CA LEU A 96 -18.68 3.84 -2.74
C LEU A 96 -17.86 3.02 -3.76
N MET A 97 -17.57 3.57 -4.95
CA MET A 97 -16.74 2.89 -5.97
C MET A 97 -15.32 2.62 -5.44
N ILE A 98 -14.73 3.57 -4.74
CA ILE A 98 -13.39 3.43 -4.12
C ILE A 98 -13.43 2.34 -3.03
N GLU A 99 -14.43 2.37 -2.16
CA GLU A 99 -14.59 1.39 -1.07
C GLU A 99 -14.87 -0.01 -1.61
N LEU A 100 -15.72 -0.12 -2.65
CA LEU A 100 -16.01 -1.38 -3.32
C LEU A 100 -14.74 -2.01 -3.90
N THR A 101 -13.91 -1.21 -4.58
CA THR A 101 -12.65 -1.70 -5.17
C THR A 101 -11.69 -2.25 -4.10
N LEU A 102 -11.66 -1.65 -2.90
CA LEU A 102 -10.85 -2.13 -1.78
C LEU A 102 -11.37 -3.45 -1.19
N SER A 103 -12.66 -3.75 -1.36
CA SER A 103 -13.29 -4.96 -0.85
C SER A 103 -13.23 -6.14 -1.82
N LEU A 104 -12.92 -5.89 -3.10
CA LEU A 104 -12.85 -6.93 -4.13
C LEU A 104 -11.54 -7.73 -4.01
N PRO A 105 -11.58 -9.05 -4.25
CA PRO A 105 -10.36 -9.85 -4.40
C PRO A 105 -9.51 -9.33 -5.57
N TYR A 106 -8.20 -9.18 -5.36
CA TYR A 106 -7.28 -8.60 -6.37
C TYR A 106 -7.25 -9.41 -7.68
N ILE A 107 -7.45 -10.72 -7.58
CA ILE A 107 -7.60 -11.61 -8.74
C ILE A 107 -8.75 -11.15 -9.65
N LEU A 108 -9.89 -10.73 -9.09
CA LEU A 108 -11.02 -10.20 -9.88
C LEU A 108 -10.66 -8.87 -10.56
N LEU A 109 -9.90 -8.01 -9.88
CA LEU A 109 -9.42 -6.75 -10.49
C LEU A 109 -8.47 -7.02 -11.65
N GLY A 110 -7.58 -8.01 -11.53
CA GLY A 110 -6.73 -8.46 -12.62
C GLY A 110 -7.51 -9.05 -13.79
N LEU A 111 -8.53 -9.88 -13.51
CA LEU A 111 -9.42 -10.44 -14.52
C LEU A 111 -10.21 -9.35 -15.25
N SER A 112 -10.71 -8.34 -14.54
CA SER A 112 -11.42 -7.22 -15.16
C SER A 112 -10.53 -6.44 -16.14
N LEU A 113 -9.26 -6.19 -15.75
CA LEU A 113 -8.29 -5.59 -16.66
C LEU A 113 -8.01 -6.49 -17.86
N LEU A 114 -7.89 -7.81 -17.66
CA LEU A 114 -7.68 -8.75 -18.76
C LEU A 114 -8.84 -8.69 -19.76
N ILE A 115 -10.08 -8.64 -19.29
CA ILE A 115 -11.27 -8.51 -20.14
C ILE A 115 -11.23 -7.19 -20.92
N ILE A 116 -10.95 -6.07 -20.24
CA ILE A 116 -10.88 -4.74 -20.87
C ILE A 116 -9.80 -4.71 -21.95
N PHE A 117 -8.58 -5.14 -21.65
CA PHE A 117 -7.45 -5.09 -22.60
C PHE A 117 -7.46 -6.21 -23.65
N SER A 118 -8.32 -7.23 -23.50
CA SER A 118 -8.58 -8.25 -24.54
C SER A 118 -9.76 -7.89 -25.46
N SER A 119 -10.53 -6.85 -25.11
CA SER A 119 -11.64 -6.33 -25.93
C SER A 119 -11.15 -5.72 -27.25
N PRO A 120 -12.05 -5.41 -28.22
CA PRO A 120 -11.68 -4.70 -29.43
C PRO A 120 -10.92 -3.39 -29.20
N ALA A 121 -11.30 -2.62 -28.19
CA ALA A 121 -10.58 -1.40 -27.79
C ALA A 121 -9.17 -1.69 -27.26
N GLY A 122 -9.00 -2.75 -26.46
CA GLY A 122 -7.69 -3.18 -25.99
C GLY A 122 -6.78 -3.69 -27.11
N LYS A 123 -7.35 -4.38 -28.11
CA LYS A 123 -6.62 -4.80 -29.31
C LYS A 123 -6.16 -3.61 -30.13
N TRP A 124 -7.01 -2.62 -30.33
CA TRP A 124 -6.67 -1.37 -31.00
C TRP A 124 -5.50 -0.65 -30.29
N LEU A 125 -5.52 -0.54 -28.95
CA LEU A 125 -4.41 0.02 -28.17
C LEU A 125 -3.10 -0.75 -28.38
N LYS A 126 -3.17 -2.08 -28.41
CA LYS A 126 -2.00 -2.95 -28.68
C LYS A 126 -1.41 -2.71 -30.08
N GLU A 127 -2.23 -2.53 -31.10
CA GLU A 127 -1.80 -2.22 -32.48
C GLU A 127 -1.11 -0.86 -32.58
N HIS A 128 -1.51 0.10 -31.70
CA HIS A 128 -0.88 1.41 -31.59
C HIS A 128 0.33 1.45 -30.61
N GLY A 129 0.88 0.29 -30.25
CA GLY A 129 2.10 0.17 -29.48
C GLY A 129 1.90 0.07 -27.96
N PHE A 130 0.69 0.18 -27.45
CA PHE A 130 0.42 0.07 -26.00
C PHE A 130 0.01 -1.36 -25.61
N LYS A 131 1.01 -2.22 -25.46
CA LYS A 131 0.82 -3.62 -25.07
C LYS A 131 0.75 -3.75 -23.57
N VAL A 132 -0.42 -4.15 -23.03
CA VAL A 132 -0.66 -4.34 -21.58
C VAL A 132 -0.63 -5.83 -21.22
N VAL A 133 -1.45 -6.65 -21.86
CA VAL A 133 -1.57 -8.08 -21.55
C VAL A 133 -0.25 -8.80 -21.83
N PHE A 134 0.20 -9.63 -20.87
CA PHE A 134 1.48 -10.36 -20.89
C PHE A 134 2.72 -9.49 -21.11
N SER A 135 2.74 -8.28 -20.49
CA SER A 135 3.86 -7.34 -20.60
C SER A 135 4.15 -6.63 -19.27
N PRO A 136 5.36 -6.06 -19.08
CA PRO A 136 5.68 -5.27 -17.89
C PRO A 136 4.77 -4.04 -17.69
N ALA A 137 4.26 -3.43 -18.77
CA ALA A 137 3.28 -2.36 -18.68
C ALA A 137 1.97 -2.82 -18.01
N GLY A 138 1.59 -4.08 -18.20
CA GLY A 138 0.44 -4.67 -17.52
C GLY A 138 0.63 -4.79 -16.00
N ILE A 139 1.85 -5.01 -15.53
CA ILE A 139 2.16 -4.99 -14.09
C ILE A 139 1.86 -3.60 -13.53
N VAL A 140 2.32 -2.55 -14.20
CA VAL A 140 2.06 -1.16 -13.80
C VAL A 140 0.55 -0.86 -13.79
N MET A 141 -0.19 -1.33 -14.80
CA MET A 141 -1.66 -1.14 -14.86
C MET A 141 -2.38 -1.87 -13.73
N ALA A 142 -1.98 -3.11 -13.41
CA ALA A 142 -2.51 -3.86 -12.27
C ALA A 142 -2.25 -3.13 -10.95
N HIS A 143 -1.02 -2.66 -10.74
CA HIS A 143 -0.65 -1.88 -9.57
C HIS A 143 -1.46 -0.58 -9.46
N ILE A 144 -1.70 0.14 -10.56
CA ILE A 144 -2.51 1.37 -10.56
C ILE A 144 -3.94 1.05 -10.11
N LEU A 145 -4.60 0.07 -10.71
CA LEU A 145 -5.98 -0.26 -10.38
C LEU A 145 -6.15 -0.67 -8.91
N VAL A 146 -5.24 -1.49 -8.39
CA VAL A 146 -5.29 -2.01 -7.02
C VAL A 146 -4.94 -0.94 -5.98
N ASN A 147 -3.95 -0.09 -6.27
CA ASN A 147 -3.40 0.84 -5.28
C ASN A 147 -4.03 2.23 -5.32
N LEU A 148 -4.66 2.64 -6.44
CA LEU A 148 -5.28 3.96 -6.54
C LEU A 148 -6.37 4.21 -5.47
N PRO A 149 -7.34 3.30 -5.24
CA PRO A 149 -8.32 3.46 -4.18
C PRO A 149 -7.70 3.57 -2.78
N TYR A 150 -6.66 2.79 -2.52
CA TYR A 150 -5.94 2.82 -1.26
C TYR A 150 -5.23 4.16 -1.02
N ALA A 151 -4.50 4.66 -2.01
CA ALA A 151 -3.83 5.95 -1.94
C ALA A 151 -4.83 7.10 -1.76
N VAL A 152 -5.94 7.09 -2.52
CA VAL A 152 -7.02 8.09 -2.37
C VAL A 152 -7.56 8.09 -0.95
N ARG A 153 -7.80 6.92 -0.35
CA ARG A 153 -8.29 6.79 1.03
C ARG A 153 -7.29 7.38 2.04
N LEU A 154 -6.00 7.07 1.91
CA LEU A 154 -4.96 7.59 2.81
C LEU A 154 -4.85 9.13 2.72
N ILE A 155 -4.80 9.66 1.50
CA ILE A 155 -4.67 11.08 1.26
C ILE A 155 -5.94 11.82 1.71
N ARG A 156 -7.11 11.26 1.43
CA ARG A 156 -8.40 11.78 1.90
C ARG A 156 -8.43 11.92 3.42
N THR A 157 -8.02 10.89 4.15
CA THR A 157 -7.93 10.92 5.62
C THR A 157 -6.98 12.02 6.10
N ALA A 158 -5.83 12.19 5.42
CA ALA A 158 -4.87 13.26 5.75
C ALA A 158 -5.48 14.66 5.52
N PHE A 159 -6.21 14.87 4.42
CA PHE A 159 -6.87 16.14 4.12
C PHE A 159 -8.05 16.41 5.07
N GLU A 160 -8.83 15.39 5.43
CA GLU A 160 -9.94 15.52 6.40
C GLU A 160 -9.43 15.87 7.81
N ALA A 161 -8.25 15.39 8.19
CA ALA A 161 -7.62 15.72 9.47
C ALA A 161 -7.04 17.15 9.53
N SER A 162 -6.85 17.81 8.40
CA SER A 162 -6.33 19.18 8.33
C SER A 162 -7.43 20.21 8.62
N ASP A 163 -7.07 21.29 9.34
CA ASP A 163 -8.01 22.34 9.69
C ASP A 163 -8.35 23.22 8.45
N ARG A 164 -9.60 23.15 8.02
CA ARG A 164 -10.12 23.95 6.91
C ARG A 164 -10.08 25.47 7.14
N ARG A 165 -10.00 25.90 8.40
CA ARG A 165 -9.96 27.34 8.73
C ARG A 165 -8.75 28.03 8.13
N LEU A 166 -7.62 27.34 8.05
CA LEU A 166 -6.40 27.90 7.46
C LEU A 166 -6.58 28.20 5.96
N GLU A 167 -7.23 27.29 5.23
CA GLU A 167 -7.55 27.49 3.81
C GLU A 167 -8.56 28.62 3.64
N PHE A 168 -9.59 28.70 4.50
CA PHE A 168 -10.60 29.75 4.47
C PHE A 168 -9.99 31.14 4.72
N ILE A 169 -9.14 31.29 5.74
CA ILE A 169 -8.45 32.57 6.04
C ILE A 169 -7.59 33.01 4.85
N ALA A 170 -6.86 32.10 4.22
CA ALA A 170 -6.05 32.44 3.05
C ALA A 170 -6.91 32.88 1.86
N GLN A 171 -8.07 32.26 1.65
CA GLN A 171 -9.01 32.66 0.60
C GLN A 171 -9.62 34.01 0.86
N THR A 172 -9.95 34.37 2.11
CA THR A 172 -10.41 35.74 2.47
C THR A 172 -9.34 36.80 2.25
N LEU A 173 -8.06 36.42 2.29
CA LEU A 173 -6.92 37.28 1.94
C LEU A 173 -6.60 37.29 0.44
N GLY A 174 -7.46 36.69 -0.41
CA GLY A 174 -7.34 36.71 -1.87
C GLY A 174 -6.51 35.55 -2.47
N ALA A 175 -6.16 34.54 -1.70
CA ALA A 175 -5.50 33.36 -2.27
C ALA A 175 -6.49 32.51 -3.08
N SER A 176 -6.10 32.11 -4.29
CA SER A 176 -6.89 31.17 -5.10
C SER A 176 -6.91 29.77 -4.48
N PRO A 177 -7.94 28.93 -4.76
CA PRO A 177 -8.00 27.54 -4.26
C PRO A 177 -6.75 26.72 -4.60
N TRP A 178 -6.21 26.91 -5.80
CA TRP A 178 -4.96 26.25 -6.22
C TRP A 178 -3.75 26.69 -5.38
N LYS A 179 -3.66 27.99 -5.08
CA LYS A 179 -2.60 28.51 -4.21
C LYS A 179 -2.74 27.96 -2.79
N CYS A 180 -3.95 27.89 -2.23
CA CYS A 180 -4.21 27.27 -0.93
C CYS A 180 -3.83 25.79 -0.91
N PHE A 181 -4.15 25.04 -1.98
CA PHE A 181 -3.76 23.64 -2.10
C PHE A 181 -2.25 23.46 -2.03
N LEU A 182 -1.48 24.20 -2.85
CA LEU A 182 -0.03 24.03 -2.93
C LEU A 182 0.72 24.60 -1.72
N THR A 183 0.29 25.74 -1.17
CA THR A 183 1.05 26.47 -0.14
C THR A 183 0.60 26.19 1.28
N ILE A 184 -0.60 25.66 1.48
CA ILE A 184 -1.17 25.40 2.81
C ILE A 184 -1.43 23.90 3.00
N LEU A 185 -2.30 23.30 2.18
CA LEU A 185 -2.78 21.94 2.41
C LEU A 185 -1.66 20.91 2.22
N LEU A 186 -0.93 20.95 1.10
CA LEU A 186 0.15 20.00 0.83
C LEU A 186 1.29 20.09 1.86
N PRO A 187 1.83 21.27 2.21
CA PRO A 187 2.86 21.39 3.25
C PRO A 187 2.37 20.95 4.62
N LEU A 188 1.12 21.24 4.98
CA LEU A 188 0.54 20.83 6.25
C LEU A 188 0.41 19.30 6.36
N CYS A 189 0.06 18.65 5.26
CA CYS A 189 -0.11 17.19 5.18
C CYS A 189 1.16 16.43 4.77
N ARG A 190 2.31 17.10 4.57
CA ARG A 190 3.53 16.50 4.01
C ARG A 190 3.94 15.17 4.65
N GLY A 191 3.89 15.05 5.97
CA GLY A 191 4.25 13.82 6.68
C GLY A 191 3.29 12.67 6.33
N SER A 192 1.98 12.93 6.34
CA SER A 192 0.96 11.95 5.97
C SER A 192 1.05 11.56 4.50
N LEU A 193 1.36 12.52 3.61
CA LEU A 193 1.55 12.26 2.17
C LEU A 193 2.80 11.43 1.90
N THR A 194 3.90 11.71 2.60
CA THR A 194 5.11 10.87 2.53
C THR A 194 4.83 9.44 3.00
N SER A 195 4.11 9.27 4.11
CA SER A 195 3.68 7.96 4.57
C SER A 195 2.77 7.27 3.56
N ALA A 196 1.81 7.99 2.98
CA ALA A 196 0.92 7.45 1.94
C ALA A 196 1.70 6.98 0.72
N PHE A 197 2.71 7.73 0.27
CA PHE A 197 3.60 7.35 -0.81
C PHE A 197 4.34 6.03 -0.50
N ILE A 198 5.02 5.97 0.64
CA ILE A 198 5.83 4.80 1.03
C ILE A 198 4.95 3.56 1.23
N LEU A 199 3.79 3.71 1.87
CA LEU A 199 2.86 2.60 2.08
C LEU A 199 2.25 2.10 0.76
N THR A 200 1.92 3.00 -0.17
CA THR A 200 1.43 2.65 -1.51
C THR A 200 2.51 1.92 -2.32
N TRP A 201 3.75 2.38 -2.24
CA TRP A 201 4.89 1.73 -2.89
C TRP A 201 5.16 0.33 -2.33
N SER A 202 5.18 0.18 -1.01
CA SER A 202 5.36 -1.13 -0.36
C SER A 202 4.25 -2.11 -0.73
N ARG A 203 3.01 -1.62 -0.84
CA ARG A 203 1.86 -2.41 -1.26
C ARG A 203 1.96 -2.82 -2.74
N ALA A 204 2.41 -1.92 -3.62
CA ALA A 204 2.65 -2.22 -5.03
C ALA A 204 3.73 -3.28 -5.21
N LEU A 205 4.80 -3.21 -4.41
CA LEU A 205 5.88 -4.20 -4.44
C LEU A 205 5.39 -5.62 -4.09
N GLY A 206 4.41 -5.73 -3.17
CA GLY A 206 3.82 -7.00 -2.74
C GLY A 206 2.62 -7.45 -3.56
N GLU A 207 2.21 -6.70 -4.59
CA GLU A 207 1.03 -7.05 -5.37
C GLU A 207 1.33 -8.28 -6.26
N PHE A 208 0.44 -9.26 -6.18
CA PHE A 208 0.57 -10.51 -6.92
C PHE A 208 -0.72 -10.91 -7.64
N GLY A 209 -1.87 -10.83 -6.98
CA GLY A 209 -3.12 -11.41 -7.46
C GLY A 209 -3.60 -10.83 -8.79
N ALA A 210 -3.66 -9.50 -8.91
CA ALA A 210 -4.07 -8.84 -10.14
C ALA A 210 -2.99 -8.97 -11.22
N THR A 211 -1.72 -8.90 -10.83
CA THR A 211 -0.59 -9.07 -11.73
C THR A 211 -0.59 -10.46 -12.36
N LEU A 212 -0.77 -11.52 -11.56
CA LEU A 212 -0.83 -12.90 -12.04
C LEU A 212 -1.93 -13.09 -13.10
N MET A 213 -3.11 -12.54 -12.87
CA MET A 213 -4.25 -12.69 -13.79
C MET A 213 -4.10 -11.92 -15.09
N LEU A 214 -3.47 -10.73 -15.06
CA LEU A 214 -3.34 -9.87 -16.23
C LEU A 214 -2.14 -10.23 -17.11
N VAL A 215 -1.00 -10.54 -16.48
CA VAL A 215 0.27 -10.72 -17.21
C VAL A 215 0.88 -12.10 -17.07
N GLY A 216 0.44 -12.91 -16.10
CA GLY A 216 1.07 -14.18 -15.77
C GLY A 216 2.46 -13.99 -15.16
N VAL A 217 3.14 -15.12 -14.88
CA VAL A 217 4.54 -15.12 -14.43
C VAL A 217 5.39 -15.82 -15.48
N THR A 218 6.26 -15.05 -16.13
CA THR A 218 7.20 -15.57 -17.13
C THR A 218 8.61 -15.12 -16.76
N ARG A 219 9.55 -16.09 -16.64
CA ARG A 219 10.96 -15.80 -16.31
C ARG A 219 11.52 -14.77 -17.26
N PHE A 220 12.32 -13.86 -16.71
CA PHE A 220 13.00 -12.76 -17.44
C PHE A 220 12.06 -11.86 -18.27
N LYS A 221 10.73 -11.85 -17.96
CA LYS A 221 9.78 -10.99 -18.66
C LYS A 221 8.78 -10.31 -17.75
N THR A 222 7.99 -11.08 -16.99
CA THR A 222 6.93 -10.59 -16.09
C THR A 222 7.05 -11.17 -14.69
N GLU A 223 8.20 -11.73 -14.37
CA GLU A 223 8.52 -12.31 -13.08
C GLU A 223 8.84 -11.21 -12.08
N THR A 224 7.87 -10.87 -11.23
CA THR A 224 8.06 -10.00 -10.05
C THR A 224 8.54 -10.83 -8.85
N LEU A 225 8.98 -10.19 -7.75
CA LEU A 225 9.38 -10.93 -6.54
C LEU A 225 8.29 -11.87 -6.02
N PRO A 226 7.01 -11.46 -5.86
CA PRO A 226 5.94 -12.39 -5.51
C PRO A 226 5.74 -13.48 -6.57
N GLY A 227 5.90 -13.14 -7.86
CA GLY A 227 5.87 -14.10 -8.96
C GLY A 227 6.99 -15.12 -8.91
N SER A 228 8.19 -14.72 -8.54
CA SER A 228 9.35 -15.61 -8.35
C SER A 228 9.13 -16.59 -7.20
N ILE A 229 8.56 -16.12 -6.07
CA ILE A 229 8.15 -16.99 -4.97
C ILE A 229 7.15 -18.06 -5.45
N TYR A 230 6.10 -17.61 -6.14
CA TYR A 230 5.07 -18.51 -6.68
C TYR A 230 5.66 -19.55 -7.65
N LEU A 231 6.51 -19.11 -8.58
CA LEU A 231 7.14 -19.99 -9.57
C LEU A 231 8.05 -21.01 -8.89
N SER A 232 8.86 -20.60 -7.90
CA SER A 232 9.74 -21.48 -7.15
C SER A 232 8.96 -22.54 -6.37
N ILE A 233 7.85 -22.19 -5.72
CA ILE A 233 6.95 -23.15 -5.06
C ILE A 233 6.34 -24.11 -6.09
N SER A 234 5.86 -23.61 -7.22
CA SER A 234 5.21 -24.40 -8.25
C SER A 234 6.17 -25.40 -8.92
N THR A 235 7.46 -25.10 -8.93
CA THR A 235 8.52 -26.00 -9.45
C THR A 235 9.17 -26.87 -8.39
N GLY A 236 8.68 -26.84 -7.13
CA GLY A 236 9.21 -27.65 -6.03
C GLY A 236 10.49 -27.10 -5.39
N ASN A 237 10.97 -25.92 -5.79
CA ASN A 237 12.17 -25.30 -5.21
C ASN A 237 11.81 -24.41 -4.00
N ASN A 238 11.37 -25.06 -2.92
CA ASN A 238 10.98 -24.39 -1.69
C ASN A 238 12.10 -23.56 -1.03
N PRO A 239 13.38 -24.01 -1.00
CA PRO A 239 14.45 -23.20 -0.40
C PRO A 239 14.62 -21.82 -1.07
N THR A 240 14.63 -21.77 -2.41
CA THR A 240 14.70 -20.52 -3.16
C THR A 240 13.45 -19.64 -2.91
N ALA A 241 12.25 -20.25 -2.83
CA ALA A 241 11.03 -19.53 -2.52
C ALA A 241 11.12 -18.85 -1.15
N MET A 242 11.58 -19.56 -0.11
CA MET A 242 11.72 -19.02 1.25
C MET A 242 12.78 -17.92 1.33
N ALA A 243 13.90 -18.07 0.62
CA ALA A 243 14.93 -17.05 0.55
C ALA A 243 14.44 -15.78 -0.16
N THR A 244 13.69 -15.91 -1.25
CA THR A 244 13.06 -14.77 -1.96
C THR A 244 11.99 -14.10 -1.09
N ALA A 245 11.19 -14.88 -0.35
CA ALA A 245 10.22 -14.35 0.59
C ALA A 245 10.89 -13.58 1.75
N MET A 246 12.03 -14.08 2.26
CA MET A 246 12.84 -13.38 3.27
C MET A 246 13.38 -12.06 2.72
N LEU A 247 13.87 -12.00 1.48
CA LEU A 247 14.30 -10.77 0.82
C LEU A 247 13.14 -9.75 0.76
N MET A 248 11.96 -10.20 0.34
CA MET A 248 10.78 -9.36 0.25
C MET A 248 10.33 -8.84 1.62
N LEU A 249 10.43 -9.66 2.66
CA LEU A 249 10.13 -9.29 4.04
C LEU A 249 11.12 -8.23 4.56
N MET A 250 12.41 -8.35 4.24
CA MET A 250 13.41 -7.33 4.59
C MET A 250 13.12 -5.99 3.91
N ILE A 251 12.80 -5.98 2.62
CA ILE A 251 12.46 -4.75 1.89
C ILE A 251 11.20 -4.10 2.49
N SER A 252 10.15 -4.90 2.74
CA SER A 252 8.91 -4.41 3.34
C SER A 252 9.13 -3.86 4.76
N GLY A 253 9.95 -4.53 5.56
CA GLY A 253 10.32 -4.05 6.90
C GLY A 253 11.09 -2.73 6.87
N CYS A 254 12.07 -2.60 5.98
CA CYS A 254 12.81 -1.35 5.79
C CYS A 254 11.91 -0.20 5.33
N THR A 255 11.00 -0.46 4.38
CA THR A 255 10.06 0.57 3.89
C THR A 255 9.07 0.99 4.97
N LEU A 256 8.57 0.06 5.76
CA LEU A 256 7.67 0.38 6.88
C LEU A 256 8.38 1.21 7.97
N ALA A 257 9.62 0.83 8.32
CA ALA A 257 10.43 1.61 9.24
C ALA A 257 10.67 3.04 8.72
N LEU A 258 10.99 3.16 7.42
CA LEU A 258 11.18 4.46 6.76
C LEU A 258 9.89 5.29 6.80
N ALA A 259 8.72 4.68 6.53
CA ALA A 259 7.43 5.35 6.62
C ALA A 259 7.15 5.91 8.03
N GLN A 260 7.49 5.14 9.07
CA GLN A 260 7.30 5.57 10.46
C GLN A 260 8.24 6.73 10.84
N VAL A 261 9.46 6.74 10.35
CA VAL A 261 10.44 7.79 10.63
C VAL A 261 10.09 9.09 9.89
N LEU A 262 9.81 9.00 8.60
CA LEU A 262 9.52 10.16 7.73
C LEU A 262 8.09 10.69 7.89
N GLY A 263 7.15 9.84 8.29
CA GLY A 263 5.74 10.19 8.48
C GLY A 263 5.46 11.00 9.74
N LYS A 264 6.43 11.13 10.66
CA LYS A 264 6.29 11.96 11.86
C LYS A 264 6.26 13.44 11.45
N SER A 265 5.05 14.01 11.36
CA SER A 265 4.89 15.45 11.14
C SER A 265 5.38 16.21 12.39
N PRO A 266 6.15 17.31 12.22
CA PRO A 266 6.54 18.19 13.33
C PRO A 266 5.35 18.78 14.09
N TYR A 267 4.20 18.94 13.41
CA TYR A 267 2.96 19.51 13.97
C TYR A 267 2.19 18.56 14.91
N GLY A 268 2.49 17.25 14.93
CA GLY A 268 1.84 16.29 15.83
C GLY A 268 2.36 16.29 17.26
N ARG A 269 3.50 16.92 17.55
CA ARG A 269 4.12 16.95 18.88
C ARG A 269 3.44 17.87 19.89
N GLU A 270 2.75 18.91 19.43
CA GLU A 270 2.14 19.90 20.35
C GLU A 270 0.83 19.41 20.99
N ARG A 271 0.16 18.42 20.46
CA ARG A 271 -1.09 17.88 21.05
C ARG A 271 -0.87 16.89 22.21
N GLN A 272 0.35 16.41 22.44
CA GLN A 272 0.62 15.45 23.54
C GLN A 272 1.13 16.09 24.82
N VAL A 273 1.33 17.41 24.87
CA VAL A 273 1.85 18.11 26.06
C VAL A 273 0.74 18.84 26.86
N GLY A 274 -0.51 18.71 26.44
CA GLY A 274 -1.64 19.40 27.07
C GLY A 274 -2.69 18.46 27.69
N HIS A 275 -2.27 17.50 28.53
CA HIS A 275 -3.16 16.81 29.49
C HIS A 275 -2.41 16.55 30.79
#